data_2fe98bb27ffb3413e08f00da438ee93f
#
_entry.id   2fe98bb27ffb3413e08f00da438ee93f
#
_cell.length_a   1.000
_cell.length_b   1.000
_cell.length_c   1.000
_cell.angle_alpha   90.00
_cell.angle_beta   90.00
_cell.angle_gamma   90.00
#
_symmetry.space_group_name_H-M   'P 1'
#
loop_
_entity.id
_entity.type
_entity.pdbx_description
1 polymer ?
#
loop_
_entity_poly.entity_id
_entity_poly.type
_entity_poly.pdbx_seq_one_letter_code
_entity_poly.pdbx_strand_id
1 'polypeptide(L)'
;MVGAGFKPAPTCKIVSIKIMNPTEPLIFEKSSPGRRCFNLPACDVPEKSIQDLLPVKMLRKQEAILPEVSEIDVVRHFTRISQMNFCIDTNFYPLGSCTMKYNPRINEESARMEGFTKLHPYQPDEQCQGILKLLYDFEQMLKNISGMSAFTLQPAAGAHGELTGMLIIRAYMERKGETRHKIIVPDSAHGTNPASAALCGYEVESIKTNAEGLVDIKKLKESFTRDTAALMITNPNTLGLFEKDIVEICRIAHDAGGLVYCDGANMNALMGITRPGDMGVDILHLNLHKTFSTPHGGGGPGAGPIGVTEKLKPFLPIPRIEIKNTLTTEDTEKDKTNTYVLNYNYSDSIGRVRAFYGHVGMMIRAYTYLLSLGKEGVCKVGEYAVLNANYLRHKLEKYYDIPYGKTCMH
;
A
#
# COMPACT_ATOMS: atom_id res chain seq x y z
N MET A 1 32.75 0.14 -20.18
CA MET A 1 32.61 1.58 -20.40
C MET A 1 31.97 1.77 -21.77
N VAL A 2 30.69 2.00 -21.84
CA VAL A 2 29.98 2.38 -23.09
C VAL A 2 29.34 3.72 -22.79
N GLY A 3 29.92 4.77 -23.37
CA GLY A 3 29.45 6.14 -23.23
C GLY A 3 28.12 6.29 -23.95
N ALA A 4 27.07 6.52 -23.19
CA ALA A 4 25.80 7.01 -23.74
C ALA A 4 26.02 8.45 -24.22
N GLY A 5 26.05 8.64 -25.55
CA GLY A 5 26.11 9.95 -26.15
C GLY A 5 24.85 10.75 -25.86
N PHE A 6 24.96 11.71 -24.96
CA PHE A 6 23.93 12.75 -24.78
C PHE A 6 23.86 13.59 -26.05
N LYS A 7 22.75 13.48 -26.80
CA LYS A 7 22.41 14.51 -27.77
C LYS A 7 21.87 15.73 -27.00
N PRO A 8 22.44 16.92 -27.19
CA PRO A 8 21.91 18.12 -26.54
C PRO A 8 20.47 18.37 -27.03
N ALA A 9 19.57 18.52 -26.06
CA ALA A 9 18.18 18.89 -26.33
C ALA A 9 18.15 20.25 -27.06
N PRO A 10 17.20 20.48 -27.99
CA PRO A 10 17.04 21.79 -28.60
C PRO A 10 16.79 22.82 -27.50
N THR A 11 17.54 23.93 -27.58
CA THR A 11 17.44 25.03 -26.63
C THR A 11 16.00 25.56 -26.58
N CYS A 12 15.24 25.05 -25.65
CA CYS A 12 13.98 25.65 -25.26
C CYS A 12 14.33 27.02 -24.68
N LYS A 13 13.84 28.09 -25.31
CA LYS A 13 13.92 29.43 -24.73
C LYS A 13 13.21 29.35 -23.39
N ILE A 14 13.99 29.29 -22.32
CA ILE A 14 13.48 29.41 -20.96
C ILE A 14 12.91 30.81 -20.87
N VAL A 15 11.61 30.94 -21.04
CA VAL A 15 10.90 32.11 -20.56
C VAL A 15 11.16 32.09 -19.04
N SER A 16 12.00 33.02 -18.60
CA SER A 16 12.25 33.22 -17.17
C SER A 16 10.94 33.73 -16.56
N ILE A 17 10.12 32.74 -16.15
CA ILE A 17 9.02 33.03 -15.24
C ILE A 17 9.71 33.38 -13.94
N LYS A 18 9.72 34.66 -13.63
CA LYS A 18 10.10 35.20 -12.34
C LYS A 18 9.04 34.70 -11.32
N ILE A 19 9.14 33.46 -10.89
CA ILE A 19 8.36 32.95 -9.78
C ILE A 19 9.02 33.54 -8.54
N MET A 20 8.68 34.78 -8.23
CA MET A 20 8.87 35.32 -6.89
C MET A 20 7.72 34.76 -6.03
N ASN A 21 7.77 33.49 -5.66
CA ASN A 21 7.05 33.05 -4.49
C ASN A 21 7.88 33.53 -3.29
N PRO A 22 7.40 34.48 -2.47
CA PRO A 22 8.08 34.80 -1.25
C PRO A 22 8.13 33.52 -0.41
N THR A 23 9.33 33.14 0.04
CA THR A 23 9.49 32.04 0.96
C THR A 23 8.69 32.36 2.21
N GLU A 24 7.78 31.46 2.61
CA GLU A 24 7.07 31.62 3.88
C GLU A 24 8.08 31.48 5.03
N PRO A 25 8.16 32.45 5.96
CA PRO A 25 9.06 32.36 7.10
C PRO A 25 8.77 31.11 7.94
N LEU A 26 9.76 30.60 8.64
CA LEU A 26 9.55 29.51 9.60
C LEU A 26 8.58 29.93 10.69
N ILE A 27 7.80 28.99 11.21
CA ILE A 27 6.85 29.28 12.30
C ILE A 27 7.55 29.86 13.54
N PHE A 28 8.80 29.50 13.77
CA PHE A 28 9.66 30.02 14.84
C PHE A 28 10.01 31.50 14.65
N GLU A 29 10.14 31.96 13.41
CA GLU A 29 10.41 33.37 13.09
C GLU A 29 9.19 34.26 13.27
N LYS A 30 8.00 33.66 13.36
CA LYS A 30 6.73 34.34 13.66
C LYS A 30 6.41 34.38 15.18
N SER A 31 7.22 33.68 15.97
CA SER A 31 7.02 33.60 17.41
C SER A 31 7.10 34.97 18.08
N SER A 32 6.20 35.26 19.00
CA SER A 32 6.20 36.45 19.79
C SER A 32 5.78 36.11 21.22
N PRO A 33 6.58 36.50 22.23
CA PRO A 33 6.32 36.12 23.61
C PRO A 33 4.89 36.45 24.03
N GLY A 34 4.24 35.52 24.71
CA GLY A 34 2.89 35.66 25.24
C GLY A 34 1.77 35.37 24.22
N ARG A 35 2.07 35.14 22.92
CA ARG A 35 1.05 34.71 21.95
C ARG A 35 0.73 33.23 22.14
N ARG A 36 -0.56 32.91 22.24
CA ARG A 36 -1.03 31.51 22.39
C ARG A 36 -2.12 31.20 21.40
N CYS A 37 -2.04 30.02 20.81
CA CYS A 37 -3.04 29.46 19.90
C CYS A 37 -4.24 28.90 20.68
N PHE A 38 -3.99 28.34 21.85
CA PHE A 38 -5.01 27.73 22.70
C PHE A 38 -4.59 27.82 24.17
N ASN A 39 -5.56 27.60 25.06
CA ASN A 39 -5.31 27.39 26.46
C ASN A 39 -5.70 25.97 26.85
N LEU A 40 -4.90 25.34 27.67
CA LEU A 40 -5.29 24.08 28.28
C LEU A 40 -6.45 24.34 29.28
N PRO A 41 -7.39 23.38 29.39
CA PRO A 41 -8.41 23.44 30.45
C PRO A 41 -7.72 23.49 31.82
N ALA A 42 -8.39 24.07 32.80
CA ALA A 42 -7.93 24.03 34.18
C ALA A 42 -7.80 22.59 34.65
N CYS A 43 -6.79 22.35 35.49
CA CYS A 43 -6.59 21.02 36.08
C CYS A 43 -7.76 20.74 37.07
N ASP A 44 -8.39 19.58 36.94
CA ASP A 44 -9.50 19.13 37.80
C ASP A 44 -9.04 18.27 38.98
N VAL A 45 -7.72 18.10 39.14
CA VAL A 45 -7.08 17.39 40.25
C VAL A 45 -6.12 18.36 40.99
N PRO A 46 -5.78 18.10 42.26
CA PRO A 46 -4.83 18.93 42.96
C PRO A 46 -3.49 19.05 42.24
N GLU A 47 -3.08 20.29 41.94
CA GLU A 47 -1.78 20.56 41.34
C GLU A 47 -0.65 20.23 42.31
N LYS A 48 0.39 19.58 41.81
CA LYS A 48 1.64 19.34 42.52
C LYS A 48 2.79 20.00 41.77
N SER A 49 3.77 20.48 42.52
CA SER A 49 5.00 20.98 41.93
C SER A 49 5.69 19.86 41.17
N ILE A 50 6.20 20.16 39.99
CA ILE A 50 6.98 19.19 39.19
C ILE A 50 8.21 18.69 39.98
N GLN A 51 8.73 19.49 40.90
CA GLN A 51 9.86 19.16 41.75
C GLN A 51 9.50 18.14 42.83
N ASP A 52 8.22 18.04 43.19
CA ASP A 52 7.70 17.03 44.12
C ASP A 52 7.45 15.69 43.41
N LEU A 53 7.32 15.73 42.07
CA LEU A 53 7.01 14.56 41.26
C LEU A 53 8.24 13.92 40.65
N LEU A 54 9.27 14.71 40.33
CA LEU A 54 10.48 14.24 39.64
C LEU A 54 11.74 14.76 40.36
N PRO A 55 12.82 13.93 40.42
CA PRO A 55 14.10 14.39 40.90
C PRO A 55 14.62 15.60 40.11
N VAL A 56 15.13 16.61 40.80
CA VAL A 56 15.60 17.88 40.19
C VAL A 56 16.61 17.62 39.05
N LYS A 57 17.47 16.60 39.18
CA LYS A 57 18.44 16.21 38.15
C LYS A 57 17.82 15.73 36.82
N MET A 58 16.54 15.34 36.83
CA MET A 58 15.79 14.90 35.64
C MET A 58 15.01 16.06 35.01
N LEU A 59 14.91 17.17 35.69
CA LEU A 59 14.21 18.35 35.16
C LEU A 59 15.07 19.07 34.12
N ARG A 60 14.41 19.60 33.12
CA ARG A 60 15.07 20.45 32.11
C ARG A 60 15.65 21.68 32.79
N LYS A 61 16.87 22.07 32.41
CA LYS A 61 17.51 23.31 32.84
C LYS A 61 17.05 24.54 32.05
N GLN A 62 16.53 24.29 30.83
CA GLN A 62 16.02 25.34 29.94
C GLN A 62 14.65 24.92 29.42
N GLU A 63 13.78 25.89 29.25
CA GLU A 63 12.47 25.64 28.62
C GLU A 63 12.61 25.15 27.21
N ALA A 64 11.61 24.40 26.73
CA ALA A 64 11.56 23.96 25.31
C ALA A 64 11.32 25.20 24.46
N ILE A 65 12.18 25.41 23.45
CA ILE A 65 11.99 26.48 22.46
C ILE A 65 10.86 26.06 21.53
N LEU A 66 9.63 26.42 21.86
CA LEU A 66 8.44 26.25 21.04
C LEU A 66 7.96 27.59 20.52
N PRO A 67 7.37 27.67 19.32
CA PRO A 67 6.87 28.93 18.79
C PRO A 67 5.61 29.38 19.57
N GLU A 68 5.63 30.62 20.03
CA GLU A 68 4.47 31.27 20.61
C GLU A 68 3.77 32.09 19.52
N VAL A 69 2.65 31.59 19.02
CA VAL A 69 1.89 32.12 17.88
C VAL A 69 0.39 32.09 18.15
N SER A 70 -0.35 32.99 17.53
CA SER A 70 -1.80 32.98 17.60
C SER A 70 -2.40 31.91 16.65
N GLU A 71 -3.65 31.51 16.88
CA GLU A 71 -4.36 30.57 15.98
C GLU A 71 -4.36 31.06 14.53
N ILE A 72 -4.62 32.34 14.32
CA ILE A 72 -4.65 32.92 12.97
C ILE A 72 -3.28 32.88 12.30
N ASP A 73 -2.18 33.04 13.04
CA ASP A 73 -0.83 32.92 12.49
C ASP A 73 -0.53 31.49 12.09
N VAL A 74 -0.93 30.49 12.91
CA VAL A 74 -0.80 29.07 12.62
C VAL A 74 -1.57 28.71 11.36
N VAL A 75 -2.86 29.04 11.31
CA VAL A 75 -3.73 28.72 10.17
C VAL A 75 -3.20 29.36 8.88
N ARG A 76 -2.87 30.63 8.91
CA ARG A 76 -2.35 31.34 7.72
C ARG A 76 -1.00 30.79 7.26
N HIS A 77 -0.11 30.49 8.20
CA HIS A 77 1.21 29.92 7.90
C HIS A 77 1.08 28.57 7.17
N PHE A 78 0.38 27.63 7.76
CA PHE A 78 0.22 26.29 7.15
C PHE A 78 -0.64 26.31 5.90
N THR A 79 -1.62 27.22 5.78
CA THR A 79 -2.37 27.40 4.53
C THR A 79 -1.46 27.87 3.39
N ARG A 80 -0.58 28.85 3.64
CA ARG A 80 0.37 29.32 2.63
C ARG A 80 1.35 28.23 2.23
N ILE A 81 1.91 27.49 3.18
CA ILE A 81 2.79 26.35 2.91
C ILE A 81 2.05 25.27 2.10
N SER A 82 0.80 24.97 2.45
CA SER A 82 0.01 23.97 1.70
C SER A 82 -0.23 24.37 0.24
N GLN A 83 -0.41 25.69 -0.03
CA GLN A 83 -0.56 26.20 -1.38
C GLN A 83 0.73 26.15 -2.22
N MET A 84 1.88 26.03 -1.57
CA MET A 84 3.18 25.86 -2.23
C MET A 84 3.46 24.39 -2.57
N ASN A 85 2.66 23.47 -2.06
CA ASN A 85 2.80 22.05 -2.29
C ASN A 85 1.84 21.57 -3.38
N PHE A 86 2.10 20.36 -3.90
CA PHE A 86 1.21 19.72 -4.86
C PHE A 86 -0.06 19.18 -4.16
N CYS A 87 -1.19 19.33 -4.86
CA CYS A 87 -2.47 18.80 -4.42
C CYS A 87 -3.17 18.12 -5.60
N ILE A 88 -3.70 16.91 -5.38
CA ILE A 88 -4.40 16.14 -6.43
C ILE A 88 -5.66 16.86 -6.95
N ASP A 89 -6.23 17.75 -6.16
CA ASP A 89 -7.41 18.52 -6.55
C ASP A 89 -7.09 19.69 -7.46
N THR A 90 -5.86 20.20 -7.43
CA THR A 90 -5.44 21.36 -8.22
C THR A 90 -4.52 20.97 -9.36
N ASN A 91 -3.74 19.91 -9.20
CA ASN A 91 -2.70 19.54 -10.15
C ASN A 91 -2.54 18.03 -10.25
N PHE A 92 -2.10 17.60 -11.42
CA PHE A 92 -1.48 16.30 -11.58
C PHE A 92 -0.10 16.34 -10.94
N TYR A 93 0.19 15.47 -9.96
CA TYR A 93 1.50 15.48 -9.31
C TYR A 93 2.18 14.12 -9.27
N PRO A 94 3.51 14.08 -9.48
CA PRO A 94 4.30 12.87 -9.33
C PRO A 94 4.62 12.63 -7.85
N LEU A 95 4.76 11.36 -7.47
CA LEU A 95 5.21 10.97 -6.15
C LEU A 95 6.05 9.69 -6.25
N GLY A 96 7.37 9.82 -6.32
CA GLY A 96 8.31 8.70 -6.38
C GLY A 96 7.90 7.63 -7.40
N SER A 97 7.73 6.39 -6.97
CA SER A 97 7.26 5.25 -7.78
C SER A 97 5.72 5.18 -7.91
N CYS A 98 5.01 6.24 -7.57
CA CYS A 98 3.56 6.24 -7.48
C CYS A 98 2.94 7.25 -8.43
N THR A 99 2.10 6.80 -9.35
CA THR A 99 1.21 7.68 -10.11
C THR A 99 -0.02 7.99 -9.28
N MET A 100 -0.13 9.22 -8.79
CA MET A 100 -1.27 9.63 -7.98
C MET A 100 -2.52 9.77 -8.83
N LYS A 101 -3.60 9.14 -8.39
CA LYS A 101 -4.93 9.21 -8.99
C LYS A 101 -5.74 10.29 -8.29
N TYR A 102 -6.71 10.84 -9.00
CA TYR A 102 -7.74 11.66 -8.37
C TYR A 102 -8.49 10.86 -7.30
N ASN A 103 -8.73 11.45 -6.15
CA ASN A 103 -9.49 10.85 -5.07
C ASN A 103 -10.95 11.35 -5.14
N PRO A 104 -11.92 10.53 -5.56
CA PRO A 104 -13.32 10.94 -5.65
C PRO A 104 -13.85 11.48 -4.32
N ARG A 105 -14.57 12.60 -4.35
CA ARG A 105 -15.07 13.26 -3.13
C ARG A 105 -16.03 12.37 -2.34
N ILE A 106 -16.82 11.55 -3.02
CA ILE A 106 -17.72 10.61 -2.36
C ILE A 106 -16.95 9.63 -1.44
N ASN A 107 -15.71 9.29 -1.76
CA ASN A 107 -14.88 8.43 -0.90
C ASN A 107 -14.55 9.14 0.42
N GLU A 108 -14.29 10.45 0.37
CA GLU A 108 -14.03 11.26 1.57
C GLU A 108 -15.29 11.43 2.42
N GLU A 109 -16.43 11.66 1.79
CA GLU A 109 -17.73 11.78 2.47
C GLU A 109 -18.08 10.48 3.18
N SER A 110 -17.95 9.33 2.49
CA SER A 110 -18.21 8.02 3.08
C SER A 110 -17.31 7.74 4.29
N ALA A 111 -16.02 8.04 4.18
CA ALA A 111 -15.07 7.79 5.27
C ALA A 111 -15.28 8.72 6.49
N ARG A 112 -16.02 9.83 6.32
CA ARG A 112 -16.35 10.79 7.40
C ARG A 112 -17.69 10.51 8.08
N MET A 113 -18.46 9.55 7.60
CA MET A 113 -19.74 9.21 8.22
C MET A 113 -19.57 8.86 9.71
N GLU A 114 -20.41 9.38 10.56
CA GLU A 114 -20.33 9.20 12.02
C GLU A 114 -20.35 7.72 12.42
N GLY A 115 -21.09 6.89 11.71
CA GLY A 115 -21.14 5.45 11.94
C GLY A 115 -19.78 4.74 11.78
N PHE A 116 -18.82 5.36 11.10
CA PHE A 116 -17.46 4.86 10.97
C PHE A 116 -16.46 5.60 11.87
N THR A 117 -16.60 6.93 11.97
CA THR A 117 -15.60 7.75 12.67
C THR A 117 -15.74 7.73 14.19
N LYS A 118 -16.91 7.36 14.71
CA LYS A 118 -17.19 7.27 16.15
C LYS A 118 -16.98 5.86 16.73
N LEU A 119 -16.50 4.90 15.94
CA LEU A 119 -16.18 3.56 16.41
C LEU A 119 -14.80 3.51 17.04
N HIS A 120 -14.67 2.78 18.14
CA HIS A 120 -13.38 2.45 18.73
C HIS A 120 -12.96 1.03 18.34
N PRO A 121 -11.68 0.77 18.02
CA PRO A 121 -11.23 -0.56 17.58
C PRO A 121 -11.42 -1.69 18.62
N TYR A 122 -11.60 -1.37 19.89
CA TYR A 122 -11.84 -2.33 20.97
C TYR A 122 -13.30 -2.42 21.42
N GLN A 123 -14.23 -1.84 20.65
CA GLN A 123 -15.63 -2.10 20.91
C GLN A 123 -15.96 -3.58 20.66
N PRO A 124 -16.90 -4.17 21.43
CA PRO A 124 -17.38 -5.52 21.18
C PRO A 124 -17.90 -5.70 19.74
N ASP A 125 -17.72 -6.88 19.18
CA ASP A 125 -18.07 -7.21 17.80
C ASP A 125 -19.55 -6.92 17.51
N GLU A 126 -20.43 -7.14 18.50
CA GLU A 126 -21.87 -6.91 18.40
C GLU A 126 -22.22 -5.44 18.11
N GLN A 127 -21.37 -4.52 18.55
CA GLN A 127 -21.51 -3.06 18.32
C GLN A 127 -20.86 -2.60 17.03
N CYS A 128 -20.09 -3.44 16.36
CA CYS A 128 -19.27 -3.11 15.21
C CYS A 128 -19.72 -3.83 13.93
N GLN A 129 -20.91 -4.42 13.88
CA GLN A 129 -21.37 -5.28 12.79
C GLN A 129 -21.29 -4.60 11.42
N GLY A 130 -21.62 -3.32 11.31
CA GLY A 130 -21.58 -2.58 10.05
C GLY A 130 -20.17 -2.46 9.47
N ILE A 131 -19.18 -2.12 10.30
CA ILE A 131 -17.81 -2.00 9.83
C ILE A 131 -17.17 -3.37 9.58
N LEU A 132 -17.47 -4.38 10.40
CA LEU A 132 -16.97 -5.73 10.19
C LEU A 132 -17.53 -6.32 8.88
N LYS A 133 -18.81 -6.09 8.59
CA LYS A 133 -19.41 -6.46 7.31
C LYS A 133 -18.71 -5.75 6.14
N LEU A 134 -18.49 -4.44 6.22
CA LEU A 134 -17.82 -3.68 5.18
C LEU A 134 -16.42 -4.25 4.89
N LEU A 135 -15.64 -4.53 5.93
CA LEU A 135 -14.29 -5.08 5.78
C LEU A 135 -14.32 -6.50 5.19
N TYR A 136 -15.27 -7.31 5.60
CA TYR A 136 -15.50 -8.64 5.02
C TYR A 136 -15.86 -8.55 3.54
N ASP A 137 -16.83 -7.72 3.18
CA ASP A 137 -17.26 -7.52 1.79
C ASP A 137 -16.11 -6.99 0.93
N PHE A 138 -15.29 -6.07 1.49
CA PHE A 138 -14.11 -5.56 0.81
C PHE A 138 -13.07 -6.66 0.55
N GLU A 139 -12.84 -7.55 1.52
CA GLU A 139 -12.02 -8.73 1.31
C GLU A 139 -12.55 -9.60 0.16
N GLN A 140 -13.87 -9.86 0.11
CA GLN A 140 -14.46 -10.64 -0.99
C GLN A 140 -14.28 -9.94 -2.35
N MET A 141 -14.40 -8.61 -2.42
CA MET A 141 -14.12 -7.86 -3.64
C MET A 141 -12.66 -8.04 -4.09
N LEU A 142 -11.71 -7.92 -3.17
CA LEU A 142 -10.28 -8.11 -3.49
C LEU A 142 -9.98 -9.54 -3.95
N LYS A 143 -10.61 -10.56 -3.36
CA LYS A 143 -10.52 -11.96 -3.80
C LYS A 143 -11.02 -12.11 -5.25
N ASN A 144 -12.17 -11.53 -5.56
CA ASN A 144 -12.76 -11.60 -6.89
C ASN A 144 -11.88 -10.91 -7.95
N ILE A 145 -11.32 -9.75 -7.62
CA ILE A 145 -10.45 -8.98 -8.53
C ILE A 145 -9.12 -9.70 -8.79
N SER A 146 -8.57 -10.37 -7.78
CA SER A 146 -7.21 -10.89 -7.82
C SER A 146 -7.11 -12.40 -8.06
N GLY A 147 -8.18 -13.16 -7.81
CA GLY A 147 -8.18 -14.62 -7.84
C GLY A 147 -7.53 -15.27 -6.61
N MET A 148 -7.19 -14.49 -5.57
CA MET A 148 -6.64 -15.02 -4.33
C MET A 148 -7.72 -15.60 -3.43
N SER A 149 -7.37 -16.56 -2.56
CA SER A 149 -8.32 -17.29 -1.72
C SER A 149 -8.71 -16.53 -0.44
N ALA A 150 -7.79 -15.75 0.11
CA ALA A 150 -8.01 -14.96 1.33
C ALA A 150 -7.14 -13.70 1.34
N PHE A 151 -7.56 -12.70 2.10
CA PHE A 151 -6.80 -11.46 2.31
C PHE A 151 -6.61 -11.15 3.80
N THR A 152 -5.54 -10.41 4.11
CA THR A 152 -5.46 -9.58 5.30
C THR A 152 -5.43 -8.12 4.89
N LEU A 153 -6.16 -7.28 5.62
CA LEU A 153 -6.25 -5.84 5.39
C LEU A 153 -5.33 -5.03 6.32
N GLN A 154 -4.57 -5.72 7.19
CA GLN A 154 -3.79 -5.07 8.25
C GLN A 154 -2.58 -4.25 7.77
N PRO A 155 -1.80 -4.66 6.75
CA PRO A 155 -0.59 -3.93 6.39
C PRO A 155 -0.89 -2.47 6.00
N ALA A 156 -0.08 -1.56 6.55
CA ALA A 156 -0.31 -0.12 6.47
C ALA A 156 0.17 0.53 5.17
N ALA A 157 0.98 -0.19 4.40
CA ALA A 157 1.59 0.30 3.16
C ALA A 157 2.04 -0.89 2.29
N GLY A 158 2.47 -0.63 1.05
CA GLY A 158 3.04 -1.66 0.17
C GLY A 158 4.25 -2.35 0.80
N ALA A 159 5.25 -1.59 1.27
CA ALA A 159 6.43 -2.15 1.93
C ALA A 159 6.07 -3.00 3.17
N HIS A 160 5.05 -2.62 3.92
CA HIS A 160 4.56 -3.45 5.04
C HIS A 160 3.82 -4.71 4.54
N GLY A 161 3.16 -4.63 3.39
CA GLY A 161 2.62 -5.79 2.68
C GLY A 161 3.73 -6.72 2.21
N GLU A 162 4.80 -6.19 1.61
CA GLU A 162 5.97 -6.97 1.21
C GLU A 162 6.58 -7.72 2.39
N LEU A 163 6.85 -7.02 3.50
CA LEU A 163 7.35 -7.62 4.73
C LEU A 163 6.40 -8.72 5.23
N THR A 164 5.09 -8.46 5.27
CA THR A 164 4.08 -9.44 5.68
C THR A 164 4.10 -10.68 4.79
N GLY A 165 4.22 -10.51 3.48
CA GLY A 165 4.35 -11.61 2.52
C GLY A 165 5.59 -12.46 2.78
N MET A 166 6.74 -11.83 3.06
CA MET A 166 7.98 -12.55 3.39
C MET A 166 7.88 -13.31 4.71
N LEU A 167 7.23 -12.75 5.73
CA LEU A 167 6.96 -13.44 6.99
C LEU A 167 6.05 -14.67 6.78
N ILE A 168 5.04 -14.58 5.91
CA ILE A 168 4.18 -15.71 5.55
C ILE A 168 4.98 -16.80 4.84
N ILE A 169 5.85 -16.44 3.89
CA ILE A 169 6.73 -17.41 3.21
C ILE A 169 7.60 -18.13 4.23
N ARG A 170 8.21 -17.39 5.14
CA ARG A 170 9.07 -17.96 6.19
C ARG A 170 8.31 -18.92 7.07
N ALA A 171 7.16 -18.52 7.60
CA ALA A 171 6.33 -19.37 8.46
C ALA A 171 5.86 -20.66 7.73
N TYR A 172 5.51 -20.54 6.45
CA TYR A 172 5.14 -21.70 5.63
C TYR A 172 6.31 -22.68 5.44
N MET A 173 7.53 -22.20 5.15
CA MET A 173 8.70 -23.04 4.99
C MET A 173 9.09 -23.70 6.31
N GLU A 174 9.09 -22.97 7.43
CA GLU A 174 9.33 -23.48 8.76
C GLU A 174 8.32 -24.59 9.14
N ARG A 175 7.04 -24.37 8.83
CA ARG A 175 5.98 -25.37 9.07
C ARG A 175 6.18 -26.66 8.27
N LYS A 176 6.76 -26.57 7.06
CA LYS A 176 7.14 -27.72 6.25
C LYS A 176 8.41 -28.42 6.73
N GLY A 177 9.14 -27.85 7.67
CA GLY A 177 10.46 -28.30 8.08
C GLY A 177 11.54 -28.07 7.04
N GLU A 178 11.31 -27.12 6.12
CA GLU A 178 12.26 -26.76 5.07
C GLU A 178 13.03 -25.49 5.45
N THR A 179 14.35 -25.58 5.45
CA THR A 179 15.23 -24.41 5.59
C THR A 179 15.66 -23.97 4.21
N ARG A 180 15.17 -22.81 3.77
CA ARG A 180 15.52 -22.19 2.49
C ARG A 180 16.00 -20.77 2.77
N HIS A 181 17.10 -20.36 2.15
CA HIS A 181 17.80 -19.13 2.51
C HIS A 181 17.67 -18.03 1.45
N LYS A 182 17.22 -18.37 0.24
CA LYS A 182 17.26 -17.44 -0.90
C LYS A 182 15.90 -16.96 -1.36
N ILE A 183 15.87 -15.69 -1.78
CA ILE A 183 14.77 -15.09 -2.55
C ILE A 183 15.36 -14.59 -3.88
N ILE A 184 14.74 -14.97 -4.98
CA ILE A 184 15.09 -14.44 -6.31
C ILE A 184 14.28 -13.17 -6.58
N VAL A 185 14.96 -12.15 -7.13
CA VAL A 185 14.33 -10.86 -7.50
C VAL A 185 14.85 -10.41 -8.86
N PRO A 186 13.98 -10.12 -9.85
CA PRO A 186 14.44 -9.51 -11.11
C PRO A 186 15.10 -8.14 -10.87
N ASP A 187 16.11 -7.80 -11.67
CA ASP A 187 16.84 -6.51 -11.56
C ASP A 187 15.97 -5.29 -11.88
N SER A 188 14.82 -5.49 -12.51
CA SER A 188 13.80 -4.46 -12.74
C SER A 188 12.84 -4.23 -11.55
N ALA A 189 12.96 -5.01 -10.45
CA ALA A 189 12.07 -4.91 -9.31
C ALA A 189 12.27 -3.60 -8.53
N HIS A 190 11.23 -3.21 -7.80
CA HIS A 190 11.32 -2.08 -6.87
C HIS A 190 12.28 -2.40 -5.73
N GLY A 191 13.07 -1.39 -5.30
CA GLY A 191 14.11 -1.56 -4.28
C GLY A 191 13.63 -2.05 -2.92
N THR A 192 12.35 -1.91 -2.58
CA THR A 192 11.78 -2.45 -1.33
C THR A 192 11.61 -3.96 -1.33
N ASN A 193 11.51 -4.61 -2.50
CA ASN A 193 11.39 -6.06 -2.59
C ASN A 193 12.63 -6.78 -2.01
N PRO A 194 13.85 -6.50 -2.50
CA PRO A 194 15.04 -7.08 -1.89
C PRO A 194 15.25 -6.65 -0.43
N ALA A 195 14.89 -5.41 -0.06
CA ALA A 195 15.01 -4.94 1.31
C ALA A 195 14.09 -5.71 2.27
N SER A 196 12.85 -5.99 1.88
CA SER A 196 11.90 -6.78 2.69
C SER A 196 12.35 -8.24 2.83
N ALA A 197 12.91 -8.84 1.78
CA ALA A 197 13.48 -10.19 1.84
C ALA A 197 14.67 -10.24 2.82
N ALA A 198 15.61 -9.29 2.71
CA ALA A 198 16.78 -9.22 3.59
C ALA A 198 16.37 -8.99 5.06
N LEU A 199 15.35 -8.16 5.31
CA LEU A 199 14.83 -7.91 6.66
C LEU A 199 14.26 -9.18 7.31
N CYS A 200 13.74 -10.12 6.50
CA CYS A 200 13.27 -11.43 6.95
C CYS A 200 14.37 -12.49 7.03
N GLY A 201 15.65 -12.11 6.83
CA GLY A 201 16.80 -13.00 6.95
C GLY A 201 17.10 -13.83 5.71
N TYR A 202 16.52 -13.48 4.55
CA TYR A 202 16.82 -14.14 3.28
C TYR A 202 18.01 -13.48 2.57
N GLU A 203 18.80 -14.29 1.91
CA GLU A 203 19.75 -13.84 0.89
C GLU A 203 19.00 -13.50 -0.39
N VAL A 204 19.34 -12.38 -1.02
CA VAL A 204 18.70 -11.92 -2.25
C VAL A 204 19.60 -12.23 -3.44
N GLU A 205 19.10 -13.05 -4.34
CA GLU A 205 19.73 -13.30 -5.63
C GLU A 205 19.02 -12.50 -6.72
N SER A 206 19.74 -11.56 -7.35
CA SER A 206 19.19 -10.75 -8.44
C SER A 206 19.44 -11.42 -9.79
N ILE A 207 18.38 -11.62 -10.57
CA ILE A 207 18.48 -12.10 -11.95
C ILE A 207 18.28 -10.95 -12.93
N LYS A 208 19.13 -10.92 -13.96
CA LYS A 208 19.01 -9.90 -15.02
C LYS A 208 17.85 -10.22 -15.95
N THR A 209 17.14 -9.19 -16.36
CA THR A 209 16.15 -9.25 -17.44
C THR A 209 16.83 -9.57 -18.78
N ASN A 210 16.06 -10.08 -19.71
CA ASN A 210 16.50 -10.34 -21.09
C ASN A 210 16.52 -9.04 -21.91
N ALA A 211 16.87 -9.13 -23.19
CA ALA A 211 16.95 -7.98 -24.09
C ALA A 211 15.58 -7.28 -24.33
N GLU A 212 14.48 -7.97 -24.06
CA GLU A 212 13.12 -7.43 -24.16
C GLU A 212 12.68 -6.72 -22.87
N GLY A 213 13.49 -6.74 -21.80
CA GLY A 213 13.15 -6.18 -20.49
C GLY A 213 12.25 -7.09 -19.64
N LEU A 214 12.15 -8.37 -19.99
CA LEU A 214 11.36 -9.41 -19.31
C LEU A 214 12.27 -10.36 -18.53
N VAL A 215 11.69 -11.16 -17.65
CA VAL A 215 12.42 -12.21 -16.92
C VAL A 215 13.06 -13.21 -17.91
N ASP A 216 14.36 -13.44 -17.73
CA ASP A 216 15.09 -14.47 -18.50
C ASP A 216 14.78 -15.87 -17.94
N ILE A 217 13.92 -16.59 -18.64
CA ILE A 217 13.45 -17.94 -18.25
C ILE A 217 14.60 -18.91 -18.04
N LYS A 218 15.65 -18.83 -18.88
CA LYS A 218 16.80 -19.74 -18.77
C LYS A 218 17.56 -19.47 -17.46
N LYS A 219 17.87 -18.21 -17.20
CA LYS A 219 18.55 -17.82 -15.96
C LYS A 219 17.69 -18.14 -14.73
N LEU A 220 16.38 -17.91 -14.80
CA LEU A 220 15.48 -18.27 -13.72
C LEU A 220 15.56 -19.76 -13.39
N LYS A 221 15.53 -20.63 -14.41
CA LYS A 221 15.67 -22.10 -14.23
C LYS A 221 17.02 -22.49 -13.61
N GLU A 222 18.11 -21.80 -13.99
CA GLU A 222 19.45 -22.04 -13.45
C GLU A 222 19.58 -21.58 -11.99
N SER A 223 18.96 -20.42 -11.64
CA SER A 223 19.03 -19.82 -10.30
C SER A 223 18.06 -20.47 -9.31
N PHE A 224 16.93 -21.02 -9.76
CA PHE A 224 15.91 -21.56 -8.86
C PHE A 224 16.29 -22.96 -8.37
N THR A 225 16.83 -23.03 -7.17
CA THR A 225 17.31 -24.26 -6.52
C THR A 225 16.41 -24.67 -5.34
N ARG A 226 16.71 -25.80 -4.71
CA ARG A 226 16.02 -26.23 -3.47
C ARG A 226 16.22 -25.29 -2.29
N ASP A 227 17.26 -24.44 -2.33
CA ASP A 227 17.51 -23.42 -1.31
C ASP A 227 16.70 -22.13 -1.53
N THR A 228 16.02 -22.00 -2.67
CA THR A 228 15.22 -20.84 -3.01
C THR A 228 13.81 -20.96 -2.41
N ALA A 229 13.45 -20.05 -1.51
CA ALA A 229 12.15 -20.00 -0.86
C ALA A 229 11.07 -19.43 -1.77
N ALA A 230 11.38 -18.35 -2.49
CA ALA A 230 10.42 -17.73 -3.40
C ALA A 230 11.09 -16.87 -4.48
N LEU A 231 10.29 -16.57 -5.50
CA LEU A 231 10.51 -15.50 -6.47
C LEU A 231 9.63 -14.30 -6.07
N MET A 232 10.22 -13.10 -5.97
CA MET A 232 9.47 -11.83 -5.89
C MET A 232 9.42 -11.19 -7.27
N ILE A 233 8.25 -11.08 -7.85
CA ILE A 233 8.03 -10.55 -9.21
C ILE A 233 6.99 -9.44 -9.20
N THR A 234 7.10 -8.53 -10.14
CA THR A 234 6.10 -7.49 -10.43
C THR A 234 5.52 -7.75 -11.83
N ASN A 235 4.21 -7.80 -11.97
CA ASN A 235 3.58 -7.98 -13.30
C ASN A 235 2.30 -7.11 -13.42
N PRO A 236 2.24 -6.15 -14.35
CA PRO A 236 3.30 -5.68 -15.24
C PRO A 236 4.53 -5.20 -14.48
N ASN A 237 5.72 -5.42 -15.06
CA ASN A 237 6.97 -5.09 -14.38
C ASN A 237 7.23 -3.58 -14.32
N THR A 238 8.28 -3.15 -13.61
CA THR A 238 8.58 -1.73 -13.38
C THR A 238 8.91 -0.98 -14.69
N LEU A 239 9.26 -1.68 -15.76
CA LEU A 239 9.46 -1.10 -17.09
C LEU A 239 8.15 -0.89 -17.87
N GLY A 240 7.01 -1.27 -17.30
CA GLY A 240 5.70 -1.18 -17.96
C GLY A 240 5.36 -2.34 -18.87
N LEU A 241 6.07 -3.44 -18.78
CA LEU A 241 5.92 -4.61 -19.67
C LEU A 241 5.19 -5.74 -18.96
N PHE A 242 4.29 -6.41 -19.64
CA PHE A 242 3.63 -7.60 -19.13
C PHE A 242 4.53 -8.82 -19.30
N GLU A 243 4.79 -9.54 -18.21
CA GLU A 243 5.52 -10.80 -18.21
C GLU A 243 4.66 -11.89 -18.89
N LYS A 244 4.79 -12.00 -20.21
CA LYS A 244 3.98 -12.90 -21.05
C LYS A 244 4.09 -14.37 -20.64
N ASP A 245 5.24 -14.77 -20.10
CA ASP A 245 5.55 -16.12 -19.70
C ASP A 245 5.29 -16.38 -18.22
N ILE A 246 4.46 -15.53 -17.56
CA ILE A 246 4.22 -15.58 -16.11
C ILE A 246 3.80 -16.96 -15.61
N VAL A 247 2.99 -17.70 -16.37
CA VAL A 247 2.55 -19.06 -16.01
C VAL A 247 3.74 -20.03 -15.95
N GLU A 248 4.66 -19.94 -16.92
CA GLU A 248 5.88 -20.77 -16.91
C GLU A 248 6.83 -20.33 -15.77
N ILE A 249 6.96 -19.05 -15.53
CA ILE A 249 7.73 -18.50 -14.41
C ILE A 249 7.22 -19.07 -13.08
N CYS A 250 5.90 -19.03 -12.85
CA CYS A 250 5.30 -19.61 -11.65
C CYS A 250 5.55 -21.12 -11.55
N ARG A 251 5.41 -21.85 -12.67
CA ARG A 251 5.66 -23.29 -12.71
C ARG A 251 7.11 -23.66 -12.35
N ILE A 252 8.09 -22.91 -12.86
CA ILE A 252 9.51 -23.13 -12.49
C ILE A 252 9.72 -23.00 -10.98
N ALA A 253 9.14 -21.98 -10.36
CA ALA A 253 9.23 -21.79 -8.92
C ALA A 253 8.57 -22.94 -8.14
N HIS A 254 7.38 -23.36 -8.56
CA HIS A 254 6.62 -24.43 -7.93
C HIS A 254 7.27 -25.81 -8.11
N ASP A 255 7.82 -26.13 -9.28
CA ASP A 255 8.52 -27.38 -9.57
C ASP A 255 9.75 -27.57 -8.65
N ALA A 256 10.39 -26.47 -8.25
CA ALA A 256 11.47 -26.46 -7.26
C ALA A 256 10.98 -26.40 -5.80
N GLY A 257 9.67 -26.41 -5.57
CA GLY A 257 9.04 -26.35 -4.24
C GLY A 257 9.02 -24.96 -3.61
N GLY A 258 9.36 -23.91 -4.35
CA GLY A 258 9.28 -22.51 -3.92
C GLY A 258 7.89 -21.90 -4.09
N LEU A 259 7.79 -20.63 -3.75
CA LEU A 259 6.57 -19.83 -3.86
C LEU A 259 6.78 -18.65 -4.82
N VAL A 260 5.68 -18.08 -5.30
CA VAL A 260 5.69 -16.85 -6.10
C VAL A 260 4.97 -15.74 -5.36
N TYR A 261 5.73 -14.71 -5.02
CA TYR A 261 5.21 -13.45 -4.50
C TYR A 261 5.12 -12.44 -5.64
N CYS A 262 3.94 -11.86 -5.83
CA CYS A 262 3.72 -10.81 -6.81
C CYS A 262 3.55 -9.45 -6.12
N ASP A 263 4.38 -8.51 -6.51
CA ASP A 263 4.21 -7.10 -6.20
C ASP A 263 3.08 -6.54 -7.05
N GLY A 264 1.89 -6.42 -6.45
CA GLY A 264 0.69 -5.86 -7.07
C GLY A 264 0.54 -4.35 -6.86
N ALA A 265 1.63 -3.64 -6.64
CA ALA A 265 1.60 -2.18 -6.49
C ALA A 265 0.97 -1.49 -7.70
N ASN A 266 1.04 -2.09 -8.87
CA ASN A 266 0.40 -1.60 -10.08
C ASN A 266 -0.57 -2.63 -10.67
N MET A 267 -1.79 -2.66 -10.16
CA MET A 267 -2.88 -3.48 -10.70
C MET A 267 -3.68 -2.77 -11.80
N ASN A 268 -3.30 -1.55 -12.20
CA ASN A 268 -4.12 -0.73 -13.10
C ASN A 268 -4.46 -1.46 -14.40
N ALA A 269 -3.48 -2.10 -15.05
CA ALA A 269 -3.68 -2.79 -16.31
C ALA A 269 -4.43 -4.13 -16.19
N LEU A 270 -4.52 -4.68 -14.97
CA LEU A 270 -5.06 -6.02 -14.73
C LEU A 270 -6.51 -5.98 -14.22
N MET A 271 -6.94 -4.86 -13.65
CA MET A 271 -8.25 -4.69 -13.02
C MET A 271 -9.39 -5.13 -13.95
N GLY A 272 -10.11 -6.16 -13.54
CA GLY A 272 -11.26 -6.69 -14.28
C GLY A 272 -10.92 -7.38 -15.61
N ILE A 273 -9.65 -7.47 -16.00
CA ILE A 273 -9.18 -8.09 -17.24
C ILE A 273 -8.59 -9.47 -16.97
N THR A 274 -7.70 -9.56 -15.98
CA THR A 274 -7.05 -10.82 -15.60
C THR A 274 -6.72 -10.83 -14.12
N ARG A 275 -6.49 -12.02 -13.57
CA ARG A 275 -6.30 -12.19 -12.12
C ARG A 275 -4.96 -12.86 -11.83
N PRO A 276 -4.08 -12.25 -11.01
CA PRO A 276 -2.78 -12.83 -10.66
C PRO A 276 -2.85 -14.25 -10.06
N GLY A 277 -3.88 -14.53 -9.26
CA GLY A 277 -4.09 -15.88 -8.69
C GLY A 277 -4.24 -16.97 -9.76
N ASP A 278 -4.90 -16.66 -10.88
CA ASP A 278 -5.08 -17.60 -11.99
C ASP A 278 -3.79 -17.83 -12.80
N MET A 279 -2.79 -16.97 -12.63
CA MET A 279 -1.48 -17.09 -13.27
C MET A 279 -0.51 -17.97 -12.48
N GLY A 280 -0.87 -18.38 -11.26
CA GLY A 280 -0.03 -19.18 -10.38
C GLY A 280 0.70 -18.38 -9.29
N VAL A 281 0.30 -17.13 -9.05
CA VAL A 281 0.82 -16.33 -7.93
C VAL A 281 0.30 -16.89 -6.61
N ASP A 282 1.20 -17.07 -5.63
CA ASP A 282 0.87 -17.59 -4.30
C ASP A 282 0.53 -16.48 -3.31
N ILE A 283 1.22 -15.36 -3.40
CA ILE A 283 1.07 -14.19 -2.53
C ILE A 283 1.02 -12.94 -3.40
N LEU A 284 0.08 -12.05 -3.12
CA LEU A 284 -0.09 -10.79 -3.83
C LEU A 284 -0.27 -9.65 -2.83
N HIS A 285 0.55 -8.61 -2.87
CA HIS A 285 0.19 -7.38 -2.17
C HIS A 285 -0.46 -6.36 -3.11
N LEU A 286 -1.32 -5.52 -2.54
CA LEU A 286 -1.98 -4.43 -3.25
C LEU A 286 -1.70 -3.10 -2.56
N ASN A 287 -1.68 -2.02 -3.33
CA ASN A 287 -1.58 -0.66 -2.79
C ASN A 287 -2.89 0.09 -3.02
N LEU A 288 -3.67 0.32 -1.94
CA LEU A 288 -4.94 1.02 -2.05
C LEU A 288 -4.77 2.47 -2.51
N HIS A 289 -3.66 3.11 -2.13
CA HIS A 289 -3.30 4.47 -2.55
C HIS A 289 -2.78 4.59 -3.99
N LYS A 290 -2.72 3.49 -4.73
CA LYS A 290 -2.41 3.47 -6.16
C LYS A 290 -3.66 3.13 -6.96
N THR A 291 -3.89 1.88 -7.25
CA THR A 291 -4.99 1.41 -8.13
C THR A 291 -6.38 1.70 -7.57
N PHE A 292 -6.56 1.75 -6.25
CA PHE A 292 -7.86 1.92 -5.61
C PHE A 292 -8.16 3.37 -5.21
N SER A 293 -7.38 4.32 -5.71
CA SER A 293 -7.67 5.77 -5.67
C SER A 293 -7.88 6.34 -4.27
N THR A 294 -7.12 5.86 -3.28
CA THR A 294 -7.11 6.47 -1.94
C THR A 294 -5.97 7.47 -1.79
N PRO A 295 -6.02 8.40 -0.82
CA PRO A 295 -4.92 9.29 -0.52
C PRO A 295 -3.64 8.53 -0.17
N HIS A 296 -2.48 9.06 -0.59
CA HIS A 296 -1.15 8.62 -0.17
C HIS A 296 -0.63 9.44 1.03
N GLY A 297 -1.02 10.71 1.08
CA GLY A 297 -0.68 11.64 2.15
C GLY A 297 0.81 12.01 2.24
N GLY A 298 1.56 11.86 1.15
CA GLY A 298 3.00 12.17 1.14
C GLY A 298 3.86 11.26 2.02
N GLY A 299 3.40 10.02 2.26
CA GLY A 299 4.07 9.03 3.13
C GLY A 299 3.30 8.73 4.43
N GLY A 300 2.04 9.15 4.49
CA GLY A 300 1.15 8.97 5.63
C GLY A 300 0.16 7.82 5.45
N PRO A 301 -1.13 8.12 5.30
CA PRO A 301 -2.16 7.10 5.20
C PRO A 301 -2.00 6.31 3.90
N GLY A 302 -1.91 5.03 4.03
CA GLY A 302 -1.89 4.09 2.92
C GLY A 302 -2.46 2.78 3.41
N ALA A 303 -2.52 1.77 2.56
CA ALA A 303 -2.80 0.41 2.96
C ALA A 303 -2.21 -0.55 1.92
N GLY A 304 -1.77 -1.71 2.39
CA GLY A 304 -1.12 -2.74 1.58
C GLY A 304 -1.73 -4.12 1.83
N PRO A 305 -3.01 -4.37 1.52
CA PRO A 305 -3.62 -5.69 1.67
C PRO A 305 -2.79 -6.80 1.03
N ILE A 306 -2.73 -7.94 1.70
CA ILE A 306 -2.07 -9.15 1.23
C ILE A 306 -3.10 -10.22 0.94
N GLY A 307 -3.11 -10.69 -0.31
CA GLY A 307 -3.86 -11.86 -0.77
C GLY A 307 -2.97 -13.10 -0.86
N VAL A 308 -3.53 -14.25 -0.51
CA VAL A 308 -2.82 -15.52 -0.53
C VAL A 308 -3.69 -16.64 -1.12
N THR A 309 -3.02 -17.69 -1.63
CA THR A 309 -3.67 -18.95 -2.00
C THR A 309 -4.14 -19.73 -0.76
N GLU A 310 -5.00 -20.74 -0.96
CA GLU A 310 -5.58 -21.53 0.14
C GLU A 310 -4.52 -22.18 1.03
N LYS A 311 -3.42 -22.70 0.45
CA LYS A 311 -2.32 -23.31 1.21
C LYS A 311 -1.63 -22.36 2.19
N LEU A 312 -1.68 -21.05 1.94
CA LEU A 312 -1.04 -20.03 2.77
C LEU A 312 -2.01 -19.30 3.71
N LYS A 313 -3.31 -19.52 3.54
CA LYS A 313 -4.36 -18.92 4.38
C LYS A 313 -4.16 -19.16 5.89
N PRO A 314 -3.70 -20.33 6.39
CA PRO A 314 -3.43 -20.52 7.82
C PRO A 314 -2.47 -19.51 8.42
N PHE A 315 -1.50 -19.02 7.64
CA PHE A 315 -0.41 -18.14 8.08
C PHE A 315 -0.77 -16.65 8.09
N LEU A 316 -1.93 -16.28 7.56
CA LEU A 316 -2.36 -14.87 7.55
C LEU A 316 -2.40 -14.28 8.96
N PRO A 317 -2.12 -12.97 9.10
CA PRO A 317 -2.24 -12.27 10.37
C PRO A 317 -3.61 -12.41 11.04
N ILE A 318 -3.60 -12.34 12.37
CA ILE A 318 -4.81 -12.31 13.20
C ILE A 318 -5.07 -10.89 13.74
N PRO A 319 -6.35 -10.54 14.03
CA PRO A 319 -7.56 -11.35 13.83
C PRO A 319 -8.01 -11.38 12.36
N ARG A 320 -8.93 -12.32 12.07
CA ARG A 320 -9.64 -12.40 10.78
C ARG A 320 -11.12 -12.19 11.02
N ILE A 321 -11.80 -11.62 10.02
CA ILE A 321 -13.24 -11.44 10.08
C ILE A 321 -13.91 -12.67 9.51
N GLU A 322 -14.81 -13.26 10.29
CA GLU A 322 -15.57 -14.46 9.92
C GLU A 322 -17.07 -14.22 10.07
N ILE A 323 -17.85 -15.00 9.33
CA ILE A 323 -19.30 -15.07 9.51
C ILE A 323 -19.57 -16.21 10.53
N LYS A 324 -20.20 -15.85 11.63
CA LYS A 324 -20.77 -16.80 12.57
C LYS A 324 -22.25 -16.95 12.29
N ASN A 325 -22.64 -18.09 11.76
CA ASN A 325 -24.05 -18.44 11.60
C ASN A 325 -24.63 -18.79 12.98
N THR A 326 -25.38 -17.91 13.58
CA THR A 326 -26.13 -18.21 14.78
C THR A 326 -27.45 -18.84 14.35
N LEU A 327 -27.59 -20.15 14.51
CA LEU A 327 -28.89 -20.83 14.41
C LEU A 327 -29.64 -20.48 15.69
N THR A 328 -30.62 -19.61 15.62
CA THR A 328 -31.63 -19.50 16.66
C THR A 328 -32.58 -20.68 16.50
N THR A 329 -32.84 -21.38 17.59
CA THR A 329 -33.61 -22.65 17.65
C THR A 329 -35.10 -22.49 17.33
N GLU A 330 -35.58 -21.31 16.96
CA GLU A 330 -37.01 -20.98 16.75
C GLU A 330 -37.34 -20.39 15.38
N ASP A 331 -36.35 -20.22 14.47
CA ASP A 331 -36.62 -19.49 13.21
C ASP A 331 -36.64 -20.41 11.99
N THR A 332 -37.73 -20.32 11.29
CA THR A 332 -37.93 -20.78 9.89
C THR A 332 -36.87 -20.17 8.98
N GLU A 333 -36.45 -20.86 7.94
CA GLU A 333 -35.33 -20.59 6.98
C GLU A 333 -35.19 -19.15 6.42
N LYS A 334 -35.99 -18.20 6.86
CA LYS A 334 -36.04 -16.83 6.32
C LYS A 334 -35.24 -15.76 7.05
N ASP A 335 -34.78 -16.02 8.29
CA ASP A 335 -34.11 -14.99 9.12
C ASP A 335 -32.70 -15.40 9.59
N LYS A 336 -31.85 -15.89 8.67
CA LYS A 336 -30.42 -16.07 8.96
C LYS A 336 -29.73 -14.71 8.89
N THR A 337 -29.64 -14.01 10.01
CA THR A 337 -28.80 -12.82 10.12
C THR A 337 -27.33 -13.24 10.29
N ASN A 338 -26.50 -12.94 9.30
CA ASN A 338 -25.07 -13.14 9.37
C ASN A 338 -24.47 -12.25 10.47
N THR A 339 -23.82 -12.82 11.46
CA THR A 339 -23.06 -12.10 12.47
C THR A 339 -21.56 -12.15 12.12
N TYR A 340 -20.90 -10.99 12.06
CA TYR A 340 -19.49 -10.88 11.75
C TYR A 340 -18.70 -10.83 13.06
N VAL A 341 -17.66 -11.66 13.17
CA VAL A 341 -16.83 -11.75 14.38
C VAL A 341 -15.35 -11.70 14.04
N LEU A 342 -14.57 -11.30 15.03
CA LEU A 342 -13.11 -11.29 14.95
C LEU A 342 -12.56 -12.57 15.54
N ASN A 343 -12.02 -13.43 14.68
CA ASN A 343 -11.42 -14.68 15.12
C ASN A 343 -9.91 -14.53 15.27
N TYR A 344 -9.41 -14.86 16.47
CA TYR A 344 -7.98 -14.84 16.84
C TYR A 344 -7.34 -16.24 16.90
N ASN A 345 -8.13 -17.31 16.75
CA ASN A 345 -7.70 -18.69 16.98
C ASN A 345 -7.15 -19.34 15.71
N TYR A 346 -5.93 -18.96 15.35
CA TYR A 346 -5.19 -19.54 14.23
C TYR A 346 -3.77 -19.85 14.67
N SER A 347 -3.49 -21.15 14.92
CA SER A 347 -2.21 -21.63 15.46
C SER A 347 -1.01 -21.36 14.57
N ASP A 348 -1.19 -21.36 13.25
CA ASP A 348 -0.12 -21.20 12.27
C ASP A 348 0.05 -19.73 11.82
N SER A 349 -0.79 -18.82 12.36
CA SER A 349 -0.71 -17.40 12.02
C SER A 349 0.64 -16.79 12.41
N ILE A 350 1.16 -15.90 11.56
CA ILE A 350 2.34 -15.06 11.89
C ILE A 350 2.06 -14.03 13.01
N GLY A 351 0.86 -14.03 13.59
CA GLY A 351 0.46 -13.10 14.63
C GLY A 351 -0.05 -11.77 14.08
N ARG A 352 0.04 -10.71 14.88
CA ARG A 352 -0.37 -9.36 14.48
C ARG A 352 0.78 -8.65 13.80
N VAL A 353 0.55 -8.11 12.61
CA VAL A 353 1.53 -7.28 11.91
C VAL A 353 1.32 -5.78 12.20
N ARG A 354 0.16 -5.43 12.76
CA ARG A 354 -0.19 -4.07 13.16
C ARG A 354 -1.17 -4.06 14.33
N ALA A 355 -1.14 -2.98 15.14
CA ALA A 355 -2.22 -2.70 16.07
C ALA A 355 -3.53 -2.43 15.32
N PHE A 356 -4.64 -2.90 15.84
CA PHE A 356 -5.98 -2.81 15.24
C PHE A 356 -6.08 -3.51 13.87
N TYR A 357 -6.90 -2.98 12.94
CA TYR A 357 -7.17 -3.58 11.62
C TYR A 357 -6.49 -2.84 10.45
N GLY A 358 -5.45 -2.09 10.73
CA GLY A 358 -4.82 -1.23 9.74
C GLY A 358 -5.57 0.10 9.55
N HIS A 359 -5.48 0.66 8.36
CA HIS A 359 -6.09 1.95 8.05
C HIS A 359 -7.53 1.80 7.54
N VAL A 360 -8.48 1.57 8.46
CA VAL A 360 -9.89 1.33 8.14
C VAL A 360 -10.48 2.45 7.28
N GLY A 361 -10.14 3.71 7.56
CA GLY A 361 -10.58 4.84 6.74
C GLY A 361 -10.12 4.77 5.27
N MET A 362 -8.97 4.14 4.99
CA MET A 362 -8.53 3.88 3.60
C MET A 362 -9.32 2.74 2.97
N MET A 363 -9.66 1.73 3.75
CA MET A 363 -10.48 0.61 3.27
C MET A 363 -11.90 1.06 2.90
N ILE A 364 -12.50 1.94 3.71
CA ILE A 364 -13.81 2.55 3.41
C ILE A 364 -13.76 3.32 2.08
N ARG A 365 -12.71 4.12 1.85
CA ARG A 365 -12.52 4.86 0.60
C ARG A 365 -12.38 3.94 -0.60
N ALA A 366 -11.55 2.91 -0.50
CA ALA A 366 -11.35 1.93 -1.57
C ALA A 366 -12.63 1.11 -1.85
N TYR A 367 -13.35 0.72 -0.80
CA TYR A 367 -14.64 0.05 -0.91
C TYR A 367 -15.67 0.92 -1.64
N THR A 368 -15.80 2.18 -1.23
CA THR A 368 -16.69 3.16 -1.89
C THR A 368 -16.30 3.37 -3.35
N TYR A 369 -15.01 3.45 -3.65
CA TYR A 369 -14.50 3.56 -5.02
C TYR A 369 -14.93 2.36 -5.88
N LEU A 370 -14.75 1.12 -5.39
CA LEU A 370 -15.17 -0.07 -6.12
C LEU A 370 -16.68 -0.13 -6.32
N LEU A 371 -17.47 0.25 -5.31
CA LEU A 371 -18.92 0.33 -5.44
C LEU A 371 -19.35 1.36 -6.48
N SER A 372 -18.71 2.52 -6.51
CA SER A 372 -19.03 3.59 -7.46
C SER A 372 -18.68 3.23 -8.91
N LEU A 373 -17.64 2.42 -9.12
CA LEU A 373 -17.25 1.93 -10.43
C LEU A 373 -18.18 0.82 -10.94
N GLY A 374 -18.62 -0.08 -10.06
CA GLY A 374 -19.32 -1.28 -10.45
C GLY A 374 -18.46 -2.21 -11.34
N LYS A 375 -19.06 -3.29 -11.81
CA LYS A 375 -18.36 -4.30 -12.61
C LYS A 375 -17.75 -3.72 -13.89
N GLU A 376 -18.50 -2.92 -14.63
CA GLU A 376 -18.04 -2.32 -15.90
C GLU A 376 -16.96 -1.30 -15.68
N GLY A 377 -17.09 -0.43 -14.67
CA GLY A 377 -16.11 0.59 -14.36
C GLY A 377 -14.76 0.01 -13.95
N VAL A 378 -14.74 -1.10 -13.22
CA VAL A 378 -13.52 -1.80 -12.83
C VAL A 378 -12.73 -2.26 -14.08
N CYS A 379 -13.39 -2.85 -15.09
CA CYS A 379 -12.74 -3.21 -16.35
C CYS A 379 -12.20 -1.98 -17.10
N LYS A 380 -12.98 -0.90 -17.13
CA LYS A 380 -12.58 0.34 -17.81
C LYS A 380 -11.36 1.02 -17.18
N VAL A 381 -11.12 0.84 -15.88
CA VAL A 381 -9.87 1.32 -15.25
C VAL A 381 -8.66 0.74 -15.97
N GLY A 382 -8.63 -0.57 -16.23
CA GLY A 382 -7.55 -1.25 -16.93
C GLY A 382 -7.40 -0.75 -18.37
N GLU A 383 -8.50 -0.71 -19.11
CA GLU A 383 -8.52 -0.25 -20.51
C GLU A 383 -7.97 1.19 -20.66
N TYR A 384 -8.48 2.12 -19.85
CA TYR A 384 -8.02 3.51 -19.90
C TYR A 384 -6.59 3.70 -19.41
N ALA A 385 -6.16 2.93 -18.40
CA ALA A 385 -4.77 3.01 -17.93
C ALA A 385 -3.80 2.62 -19.04
N VAL A 386 -4.05 1.51 -19.73
CA VAL A 386 -3.21 1.04 -20.85
C VAL A 386 -3.29 2.00 -22.05
N LEU A 387 -4.49 2.48 -22.39
CA LEU A 387 -4.66 3.45 -23.46
C LEU A 387 -3.86 4.73 -23.20
N ASN A 388 -3.98 5.30 -21.99
CA ASN A 388 -3.27 6.53 -21.62
C ASN A 388 -1.76 6.34 -21.61
N ALA A 389 -1.27 5.23 -21.12
CA ALA A 389 0.16 4.90 -21.12
C ALA A 389 0.72 4.84 -22.56
N ASN A 390 0.03 4.13 -23.46
CA ASN A 390 0.45 4.03 -24.85
C ASN A 390 0.31 5.34 -25.61
N TYR A 391 -0.72 6.14 -25.33
CA TYR A 391 -0.84 7.48 -25.90
C TYR A 391 0.34 8.38 -25.50
N LEU A 392 0.68 8.39 -24.21
CA LEU A 392 1.82 9.16 -23.71
C LEU A 392 3.14 8.66 -24.31
N ARG A 393 3.37 7.34 -24.32
CA ARG A 393 4.52 6.71 -24.98
C ARG A 393 4.67 7.19 -26.44
N HIS A 394 3.58 7.10 -27.22
CA HIS A 394 3.59 7.51 -28.63
C HIS A 394 3.91 9.01 -28.81
N LYS A 395 3.44 9.86 -27.89
CA LYS A 395 3.77 11.30 -27.92
C LYS A 395 5.23 11.58 -27.58
N LEU A 396 5.81 10.76 -26.68
CA LEU A 396 7.18 10.96 -26.19
C LEU A 396 8.25 10.33 -27.08
N GLU A 397 7.94 9.29 -27.87
CA GLU A 397 8.92 8.58 -28.71
C GLU A 397 9.63 9.47 -29.75
N LYS A 398 9.08 10.65 -30.03
CA LYS A 398 9.69 11.68 -30.90
C LYS A 398 10.85 12.43 -30.22
N TYR A 399 10.90 12.39 -28.88
CA TYR A 399 11.82 13.20 -28.07
C TYR A 399 12.75 12.35 -27.22
N TYR A 400 12.36 11.10 -26.94
CA TYR A 400 13.08 10.19 -26.05
C TYR A 400 13.23 8.81 -26.68
N ASP A 401 14.36 8.17 -26.42
CA ASP A 401 14.52 6.75 -26.75
C ASP A 401 13.68 5.91 -25.81
N ILE A 402 12.94 4.97 -26.37
CA ILE A 402 12.12 4.00 -25.62
C ILE A 402 12.70 2.61 -25.87
N PRO A 403 13.59 2.14 -24.96
CA PRO A 403 14.40 0.95 -25.25
C PRO A 403 13.61 -0.36 -25.24
N TYR A 404 12.46 -0.40 -24.54
CA TYR A 404 11.69 -1.63 -24.37
C TYR A 404 10.30 -1.51 -24.99
N GLY A 405 10.06 -2.38 -25.99
CA GLY A 405 8.74 -2.63 -26.54
C GLY A 405 8.05 -1.46 -27.25
N LYS A 406 7.11 -1.82 -28.11
CA LYS A 406 6.24 -0.87 -28.84
C LYS A 406 4.94 -0.57 -28.09
N THR A 407 4.65 -1.33 -27.04
CA THR A 407 3.44 -1.21 -26.19
C THR A 407 3.84 -1.28 -24.73
N CYS A 408 3.07 -0.61 -23.88
CA CYS A 408 3.27 -0.65 -22.43
C CYS A 408 1.93 -0.78 -21.69
N MET A 409 1.98 -1.31 -20.49
CA MET A 409 0.81 -1.50 -19.63
C MET A 409 0.62 -0.34 -18.63
N HIS A 410 1.66 0.44 -18.42
CA HIS A 410 1.61 1.65 -17.60
C HIS A 410 2.78 2.59 -17.88
#